data_ed9c9e72bb7e71ad8fed3be54ac68066
#
_entry.id   ed9c9e72bb7e71ad8fed3be54ac68066
#
_cell.length_a   1.000
_cell.length_b   1.000
_cell.length_c   1.000
_cell.angle_alpha   90.00
_cell.angle_beta   90.00
_cell.angle_gamma   90.00
#
_symmetry.space_group_name_H-M   'P 1'
#
loop_
_entity.id
_entity.type
_entity.pdbx_description
1 polymer ?
#
loop_
_entity_poly.entity_id
_entity_poly.type
_entity_poly.pdbx_seq_one_letter_code
_entity_poly.pdbx_strand_id
1 'polypeptide(L)'
;AWLDDFRSYFEIQFEETIVKRYCFWHGGTQEGVEGKGKTFNAAYEILIYAFFLGLYSGQGRRPLVGKKRHLSMEMKHWGNVNTKIFKGRKKYDQIQKYIFAALIAKTDIDLIAIDRGDLPVEKGVDELQLTLSEYINTGFYLMQDKMNDIPDYFDGQQSFLSFITKYASKM
;
A
#
# COMPACT_ATOMS: atom_id res chain seq x y z
N ALA A 1 15.88 -5.38 10.71
CA ALA A 1 15.59 -6.76 11.01
C ALA A 1 14.23 -7.22 10.52
N TRP A 2 13.09 -6.90 11.19
CA TRP A 2 11.76 -7.39 10.76
C TRP A 2 11.28 -6.86 9.39
N LEU A 3 11.82 -5.74 8.93
CA LEU A 3 11.49 -5.15 7.63
C LEU A 3 12.34 -5.69 6.47
N ASP A 4 13.35 -6.50 6.73
CA ASP A 4 14.33 -6.87 5.69
C ASP A 4 13.70 -7.71 4.56
N ASP A 5 12.76 -8.58 4.88
CA ASP A 5 12.03 -9.38 3.90
C ASP A 5 10.52 -9.07 3.87
N PHE A 6 10.11 -7.96 4.50
CA PHE A 6 8.71 -7.58 4.59
C PHE A 6 8.20 -7.11 3.24
N ARG A 7 7.25 -7.84 2.67
CA ARG A 7 6.66 -7.58 1.37
C ARG A 7 5.15 -7.55 1.45
N SER A 8 4.54 -6.65 0.70
CA SER A 8 3.10 -6.64 0.50
C SER A 8 2.75 -7.37 -0.78
N TYR A 9 1.66 -8.14 -0.72
CA TYR A 9 1.14 -8.86 -1.87
C TYR A 9 -0.17 -8.22 -2.33
N PHE A 10 -0.45 -8.36 -3.63
CA PHE A 10 -1.72 -7.98 -4.22
C PHE A 10 -2.11 -9.00 -5.30
N GLU A 11 -3.38 -9.03 -5.64
CA GLU A 11 -3.88 -9.91 -6.69
C GLU A 11 -3.39 -9.44 -8.06
N ILE A 12 -2.92 -10.35 -8.91
CA ILE A 12 -2.31 -10.02 -10.19
C ILE A 12 -3.27 -9.26 -11.12
N GLN A 13 -4.58 -9.44 -10.96
CA GLN A 13 -5.58 -8.70 -11.74
C GLN A 13 -5.48 -7.18 -11.60
N PHE A 14 -4.96 -6.68 -10.47
CA PHE A 14 -4.81 -5.25 -10.22
C PHE A 14 -3.53 -4.66 -10.77
N GLU A 15 -2.61 -5.48 -11.29
CA GLU A 15 -1.34 -5.00 -11.83
C GLU A 15 -1.54 -4.02 -12.99
N GLU A 16 -2.29 -4.43 -14.00
CA GLU A 16 -2.53 -3.58 -15.19
C GLU A 16 -3.64 -2.56 -14.96
N THR A 17 -4.70 -2.96 -14.27
CA THR A 17 -5.90 -2.13 -14.12
C THR A 17 -5.74 -0.98 -13.13
N ILE A 18 -4.89 -1.14 -12.13
CA ILE A 18 -4.68 -0.14 -11.06
C ILE A 18 -3.22 0.26 -10.95
N VAL A 19 -2.31 -0.68 -10.63
CA VAL A 19 -0.95 -0.33 -10.24
C VAL A 19 -0.20 0.32 -11.40
N LYS A 20 -0.11 -0.31 -12.55
CA LYS A 20 0.58 0.25 -13.73
C LYS A 20 -0.16 1.41 -14.35
N ARG A 21 -1.47 1.45 -14.22
CA ARG A 21 -2.27 2.55 -14.76
C ARG A 21 -1.96 3.88 -14.09
N TYR A 22 -1.81 3.90 -12.77
CA TYR A 22 -1.69 5.13 -11.98
C TYR A 22 -0.29 5.39 -11.42
N CYS A 23 0.63 4.44 -11.55
CA CYS A 23 1.98 4.53 -11.01
C CYS A 23 3.05 4.32 -12.06
N PHE A 24 4.24 4.87 -11.77
CA PHE A 24 5.47 4.49 -12.43
C PHE A 24 5.97 3.15 -11.89
N TRP A 25 5.89 2.10 -12.71
CA TRP A 25 6.23 0.73 -12.30
C TRP A 25 7.73 0.53 -12.08
N HIS A 26 8.55 1.10 -12.95
CA HIS A 26 10.01 0.91 -12.91
C HIS A 26 10.80 2.13 -12.44
N GLY A 27 10.14 3.09 -11.84
CA GLY A 27 10.73 4.37 -11.51
C GLY A 27 10.90 5.24 -12.76
N GLY A 28 10.97 6.52 -12.56
CA GLY A 28 11.14 7.50 -13.62
C GLY A 28 11.60 8.83 -13.05
N THR A 29 12.04 9.74 -13.91
CA THR A 29 12.23 11.11 -13.51
C THR A 29 10.87 11.75 -13.24
N GLN A 30 10.82 12.74 -12.35
CA GLN A 30 9.57 13.45 -12.05
C GLN A 30 8.95 14.07 -13.31
N GLU A 31 9.76 14.62 -14.17
CA GLU A 31 9.33 15.17 -15.47
C GLU A 31 8.68 14.11 -16.37
N GLY A 32 9.24 12.90 -16.42
CA GLY A 32 8.66 11.78 -17.15
C GLY A 32 7.35 11.27 -16.55
N VAL A 33 7.20 11.38 -15.24
CA VAL A 33 5.96 11.02 -14.51
C VAL A 33 4.86 12.03 -14.82
N GLU A 34 5.14 13.32 -14.68
CA GLU A 34 4.20 14.41 -14.94
C GLU A 34 3.75 14.43 -16.41
N GLY A 35 4.69 14.20 -17.35
CA GLY A 35 4.41 14.13 -18.78
C GLY A 35 3.52 12.97 -19.21
N LYS A 36 3.37 11.91 -18.39
CA LYS A 36 2.49 10.75 -18.66
C LYS A 36 1.19 10.78 -17.87
N GLY A 37 0.93 11.84 -17.08
CA GLY A 37 -0.29 11.98 -16.29
C GLY A 37 -0.46 10.94 -15.17
N LYS A 38 0.61 10.32 -14.72
CA LYS A 38 0.58 9.36 -13.61
C LYS A 38 0.51 10.08 -12.27
N THR A 39 -0.39 9.66 -11.39
CA THR A 39 -0.59 10.28 -10.08
C THR A 39 0.51 9.91 -9.08
N PHE A 40 0.98 8.68 -9.12
CA PHE A 40 1.97 8.17 -8.17
C PHE A 40 3.34 7.98 -8.83
N ASN A 41 4.39 8.40 -8.12
CA ASN A 41 5.77 8.31 -8.60
C ASN A 41 6.37 6.91 -8.49
N ALA A 42 5.80 6.07 -7.64
CA ALA A 42 6.24 4.70 -7.43
C ALA A 42 5.07 3.79 -7.09
N ALA A 43 5.21 2.50 -7.44
CA ALA A 43 4.16 1.52 -7.20
C ALA A 43 3.82 1.35 -5.72
N TYR A 44 4.78 1.48 -4.81
CA TYR A 44 4.51 1.35 -3.37
C TYR A 44 3.56 2.44 -2.85
N GLU A 45 3.52 3.61 -3.46
CA GLU A 45 2.67 4.72 -3.04
C GLU A 45 1.18 4.37 -3.20
N ILE A 46 0.80 3.70 -4.29
CA ILE A 46 -0.60 3.27 -4.45
C ILE A 46 -0.95 2.10 -3.53
N LEU A 47 0.02 1.26 -3.15
CA LEU A 47 -0.20 0.23 -2.14
C LEU A 47 -0.46 0.85 -0.77
N ILE A 48 0.28 1.91 -0.41
CA ILE A 48 0.02 2.68 0.82
C ILE A 48 -1.37 3.31 0.79
N TYR A 49 -1.72 3.94 -0.33
CA TYR A 49 -3.05 4.52 -0.52
C TYR A 49 -4.15 3.47 -0.35
N ALA A 50 -4.02 2.33 -1.01
CA ALA A 50 -4.99 1.24 -0.94
C ALA A 50 -5.10 0.65 0.47
N PHE A 51 -3.98 0.54 1.19
CA PHE A 51 -3.96 0.11 2.59
C PHE A 51 -4.82 1.01 3.48
N PHE A 52 -4.58 2.30 3.46
CA PHE A 52 -5.35 3.25 4.28
C PHE A 52 -6.79 3.36 3.81
N LEU A 53 -7.05 3.31 2.51
CA LEU A 53 -8.41 3.25 1.98
C LEU A 53 -9.18 2.04 2.52
N GLY A 54 -8.58 0.86 2.47
CA GLY A 54 -9.16 -0.36 3.01
C GLY A 54 -9.38 -0.28 4.51
N LEU A 55 -8.40 0.27 5.24
CA LEU A 55 -8.46 0.46 6.68
C LEU A 55 -9.62 1.41 7.08
N TYR A 56 -9.72 2.58 6.43
CA TYR A 56 -10.74 3.59 6.74
C TYR A 56 -12.14 3.20 6.26
N SER A 57 -12.25 2.28 5.31
CA SER A 57 -13.55 1.83 4.80
C SER A 57 -14.40 1.12 5.85
N GLY A 58 -13.77 0.56 6.88
CA GLY A 58 -14.44 -0.25 7.88
C GLY A 58 -14.91 -1.62 7.39
N GLN A 59 -14.62 -2.00 6.15
CA GLN A 59 -15.02 -3.30 5.59
C GLN A 59 -14.16 -4.47 6.05
N GLY A 60 -13.04 -4.18 6.74
CA GLY A 60 -12.13 -5.21 7.23
C GLY A 60 -11.19 -5.76 6.16
N ARG A 61 -10.57 -6.87 6.50
CA ARG A 61 -9.56 -7.56 5.69
C ARG A 61 -10.23 -8.40 4.62
N ARG A 62 -9.78 -8.29 3.38
CA ARG A 62 -10.23 -9.13 2.27
C ARG A 62 -9.14 -10.10 1.84
N PRO A 63 -9.30 -11.41 2.06
CA PRO A 63 -8.33 -12.41 1.63
C PRO A 63 -8.04 -12.33 0.14
N LEU A 64 -6.77 -12.50 -0.23
CA LEU A 64 -6.36 -12.50 -1.63
C LEU A 64 -6.73 -13.82 -2.29
N VAL A 65 -7.23 -13.76 -3.52
CA VAL A 65 -7.57 -14.92 -4.34
C VAL A 65 -6.75 -14.94 -5.63
N GLY A 66 -6.53 -16.14 -6.17
CA GLY A 66 -5.79 -16.32 -7.41
C GLY A 66 -4.29 -16.07 -7.28
N LYS A 67 -3.67 -15.69 -8.40
CA LYS A 67 -2.25 -15.38 -8.43
C LYS A 67 -1.95 -14.06 -7.74
N LYS A 68 -0.91 -14.08 -6.92
CA LYS A 68 -0.44 -12.94 -6.15
C LYS A 68 0.86 -12.41 -6.73
N ARG A 69 1.06 -11.11 -6.59
CA ARG A 69 2.30 -10.42 -6.94
C ARG A 69 2.77 -9.56 -5.78
N HIS A 70 4.07 -9.35 -5.69
CA HIS A 70 4.66 -8.39 -4.75
C HIS A 70 5.57 -7.44 -5.51
N LEU A 71 5.84 -6.28 -4.92
CA LEU A 71 6.86 -5.39 -5.42
C LEU A 71 8.25 -5.92 -5.10
N SER A 72 9.21 -5.69 -5.99
CA SER A 72 10.63 -5.98 -5.72
C SER A 72 11.18 -5.12 -4.58
N MET A 73 10.62 -3.92 -4.39
CA MET A 73 11.01 -3.00 -3.32
C MET A 73 10.43 -3.46 -1.97
N GLU A 74 11.30 -3.75 -1.04
CA GLU A 74 10.95 -4.08 0.33
C GLU A 74 10.42 -2.86 1.10
N MET A 75 9.56 -3.10 2.08
CA MET A 75 8.91 -2.03 2.85
C MET A 75 9.90 -1.09 3.55
N LYS A 76 11.09 -1.57 3.92
CA LYS A 76 12.14 -0.73 4.54
C LYS A 76 12.55 0.47 3.69
N HIS A 77 12.30 0.41 2.37
CA HIS A 77 12.63 1.47 1.43
C HIS A 77 11.44 2.40 1.13
N TRP A 78 10.25 2.07 1.60
CA TRP A 78 9.07 2.88 1.35
C TRP A 78 9.17 4.24 2.04
N GLY A 79 9.00 5.29 1.26
CA GLY A 79 9.14 6.67 1.73
C GLY A 79 10.58 7.12 1.96
N ASN A 80 11.56 6.20 1.87
CA ASN A 80 12.97 6.53 2.01
C ASN A 80 13.60 6.61 0.61
N VAL A 81 13.65 7.81 0.06
CA VAL A 81 14.13 8.03 -1.30
C VAL A 81 15.59 8.45 -1.27
N ASN A 82 16.44 7.74 -1.99
CA ASN A 82 17.78 8.23 -2.29
C ASN A 82 17.67 9.37 -3.30
N THR A 83 17.74 10.60 -2.80
CA THR A 83 17.61 11.84 -3.59
C THR A 83 18.69 12.00 -4.67
N LYS A 84 19.81 11.27 -4.57
CA LYS A 84 20.85 11.25 -5.61
C LYS A 84 20.39 10.48 -6.85
N ILE A 85 19.59 9.43 -6.67
CA ILE A 85 19.09 8.59 -7.76
C ILE A 85 17.72 9.08 -8.26
N PHE A 86 16.88 9.56 -7.36
CA PHE A 86 15.48 9.94 -7.66
C PHE A 86 15.24 11.41 -7.33
N LYS A 87 15.82 12.31 -8.12
CA LYS A 87 15.63 13.76 -7.95
C LYS A 87 14.14 14.12 -7.95
N GLY A 88 13.73 14.93 -6.98
CA GLY A 88 12.38 15.48 -6.90
C GLY A 88 11.33 14.58 -6.24
N ARG A 89 11.64 13.36 -5.80
CA ARG A 89 10.71 12.55 -5.03
C ARG A 89 10.61 13.07 -3.60
N LYS A 90 9.37 13.09 -3.09
CA LYS A 90 9.13 13.45 -1.69
C LYS A 90 9.54 12.31 -0.77
N LYS A 91 10.14 12.68 0.36
CA LYS A 91 10.52 11.77 1.42
C LYS A 91 9.40 11.69 2.46
N TYR A 92 9.07 10.48 2.90
CA TYR A 92 8.00 10.21 3.88
C TYR A 92 8.57 9.45 5.06
N ASP A 93 9.42 10.09 5.87
CA ASP A 93 10.22 9.45 6.92
C ASP A 93 9.40 8.69 7.97
N GLN A 94 8.14 9.07 8.18
CA GLN A 94 7.30 8.51 9.22
C GLN A 94 6.30 7.45 8.70
N ILE A 95 6.20 7.26 7.40
CA ILE A 95 5.14 6.41 6.82
C ILE A 95 5.21 4.96 7.30
N GLN A 96 6.42 4.42 7.46
CA GLN A 96 6.62 3.05 7.95
C GLN A 96 6.12 2.88 9.38
N LYS A 97 6.33 3.89 10.22
CA LYS A 97 5.86 3.89 11.62
C LYS A 97 4.34 3.93 11.70
N TYR A 98 3.70 4.74 10.85
CA TYR A 98 2.23 4.80 10.79
C TYR A 98 1.61 3.50 10.31
N ILE A 99 2.19 2.89 9.28
CA ILE A 99 1.73 1.58 8.78
C ILE A 99 1.91 0.53 9.88
N PHE A 100 3.07 0.46 10.51
CA PHE A 100 3.33 -0.49 11.57
C PHE A 100 2.37 -0.34 12.75
N ALA A 101 2.16 0.89 13.23
CA ALA A 101 1.22 1.16 14.31
C ALA A 101 -0.21 0.74 13.95
N ALA A 102 -0.65 1.01 12.71
CA ALA A 102 -1.96 0.60 12.24
C ALA A 102 -2.09 -0.93 12.15
N LEU A 103 -1.05 -1.62 11.68
CA LEU A 103 -1.03 -3.08 11.60
C LEU A 103 -1.10 -3.71 12.99
N ILE A 104 -0.32 -3.24 13.94
CA ILE A 104 -0.35 -3.73 15.34
C ILE A 104 -1.75 -3.52 15.94
N ALA A 105 -2.38 -2.37 15.68
CA ALA A 105 -3.73 -2.09 16.19
C ALA A 105 -4.82 -2.99 15.57
N LYS A 106 -4.53 -3.65 14.45
CA LYS A 106 -5.47 -4.49 13.70
C LYS A 106 -5.14 -5.98 13.75
N THR A 107 -4.16 -6.37 14.55
CA THR A 107 -3.74 -7.76 14.75
C THR A 107 -3.74 -8.10 16.23
N ASP A 108 -3.95 -9.37 16.54
CA ASP A 108 -3.86 -9.89 17.92
C ASP A 108 -2.46 -10.47 18.21
N ILE A 109 -1.42 -9.84 17.65
CA ILE A 109 -0.04 -10.31 17.85
C ILE A 109 0.39 -10.04 19.29
N ASP A 110 0.79 -11.11 19.98
CA ASP A 110 1.38 -11.00 21.32
C ASP A 110 2.86 -10.60 21.22
N LEU A 111 3.08 -9.28 21.19
CA LEU A 111 4.44 -8.70 21.14
C LEU A 111 5.25 -9.07 22.38
N ILE A 112 4.59 -9.31 23.53
CA ILE A 112 5.28 -9.69 24.76
C ILE A 112 5.78 -11.14 24.65
N ALA A 113 4.97 -12.04 24.09
CA ALA A 113 5.37 -13.42 23.83
C ALA A 113 6.54 -13.47 22.82
N ILE A 114 6.54 -12.60 21.80
CA ILE A 114 7.67 -12.50 20.88
C ILE A 114 8.93 -11.99 21.58
N ASP A 115 8.83 -10.95 22.41
CA ASP A 115 9.96 -10.37 23.13
C ASP A 115 10.58 -11.38 24.11
N ARG A 116 9.75 -12.20 24.73
CA ARG A 116 10.18 -13.28 25.63
C ARG A 116 10.74 -14.52 24.92
N GLY A 117 10.57 -14.61 23.60
CA GLY A 117 10.95 -15.80 22.84
C GLY A 117 9.94 -16.95 22.89
N ASP A 118 8.77 -16.75 23.48
CA ASP A 118 7.70 -17.74 23.55
C ASP A 118 6.99 -17.91 22.18
N LEU A 119 7.02 -16.88 21.35
CA LEU A 119 6.50 -16.88 19.99
C LEU A 119 7.62 -16.49 19.00
N PRO A 120 7.81 -17.25 17.90
CA PRO A 120 8.77 -16.90 16.87
C PRO A 120 8.45 -15.55 16.22
N VAL A 121 9.48 -14.73 16.01
CA VAL A 121 9.36 -13.40 15.35
C VAL A 121 8.74 -13.54 13.96
N GLU A 122 9.08 -14.61 13.24
CA GLU A 122 8.60 -14.89 11.89
C GLU A 122 7.07 -14.98 11.82
N LYS A 123 6.44 -15.58 12.82
CA LYS A 123 4.96 -15.65 12.90
C LYS A 123 4.32 -14.27 13.02
N GLY A 124 4.93 -13.40 13.81
CA GLY A 124 4.48 -12.01 13.92
C GLY A 124 4.63 -11.25 12.60
N VAL A 125 5.77 -11.41 11.94
CA VAL A 125 6.05 -10.80 10.63
C VAL A 125 5.06 -11.30 9.56
N ASP A 126 4.81 -12.61 9.49
CA ASP A 126 3.86 -13.22 8.56
C ASP A 126 2.45 -12.68 8.76
N GLU A 127 1.99 -12.56 10.01
CA GLU A 127 0.67 -12.00 10.31
C GLU A 127 0.55 -10.51 9.94
N LEU A 128 1.57 -9.71 10.20
CA LEU A 128 1.61 -8.30 9.79
C LEU A 128 1.59 -8.17 8.26
N GLN A 129 2.37 -9.00 7.57
CA GLN A 129 2.45 -8.99 6.11
C GLN A 129 1.12 -9.42 5.47
N LEU A 130 0.47 -10.44 6.02
CA LEU A 130 -0.85 -10.87 5.59
C LEU A 130 -1.89 -9.78 5.82
N THR A 131 -1.90 -9.17 7.00
CA THR A 131 -2.83 -8.08 7.35
C THR A 131 -2.67 -6.88 6.41
N LEU A 132 -1.45 -6.46 6.15
CA LEU A 132 -1.16 -5.39 5.19
C LEU A 132 -1.71 -5.73 3.80
N SER A 133 -1.41 -6.92 3.32
CA SER A 133 -1.84 -7.37 1.98
C SER A 133 -3.36 -7.44 1.85
N GLU A 134 -4.05 -7.93 2.87
CA GLU A 134 -5.50 -8.04 2.85
C GLU A 134 -6.21 -6.69 2.95
N TYR A 135 -5.68 -5.71 3.69
CA TYR A 135 -6.21 -4.34 3.67
C TYR A 135 -5.93 -3.63 2.34
N ILE A 136 -4.77 -3.82 1.74
CA ILE A 136 -4.49 -3.35 0.37
C ILE A 136 -5.53 -3.94 -0.60
N ASN A 137 -5.81 -5.23 -0.47
CA ASN A 137 -6.80 -5.90 -1.30
C ASN A 137 -8.20 -5.29 -1.14
N THR A 138 -8.64 -5.02 0.09
CA THR A 138 -9.88 -4.30 0.35
C THR A 138 -9.90 -2.96 -0.38
N GLY A 139 -8.82 -2.18 -0.28
CA GLY A 139 -8.68 -0.89 -0.95
C GLY A 139 -8.76 -1.00 -2.48
N PHE A 140 -8.09 -1.99 -3.07
CA PHE A 140 -8.13 -2.20 -4.52
C PHE A 140 -9.51 -2.62 -5.02
N TYR A 141 -10.23 -3.46 -4.29
CA TYR A 141 -11.62 -3.79 -4.64
C TYR A 141 -12.55 -2.58 -4.57
N LEU A 142 -12.39 -1.71 -3.58
CA LEU A 142 -13.13 -0.44 -3.50
C LEU A 142 -12.86 0.47 -4.70
N MET A 143 -11.60 0.55 -5.12
CA MET A 143 -11.22 1.30 -6.32
C MET A 143 -11.82 0.66 -7.57
N GLN A 144 -11.74 -0.66 -7.70
CA GLN A 144 -12.31 -1.38 -8.84
C GLN A 144 -13.83 -1.18 -8.94
N ASP A 145 -14.53 -1.29 -7.82
CA ASP A 145 -15.98 -1.05 -7.78
C ASP A 145 -16.33 0.37 -8.26
N LYS A 146 -15.54 1.36 -7.82
CA LYS A 146 -15.72 2.74 -8.27
C LYS A 146 -15.43 2.91 -9.77
N MET A 147 -14.41 2.24 -10.28
CA MET A 147 -14.05 2.27 -11.71
C MET A 147 -15.05 1.49 -12.58
N ASN A 148 -15.72 0.48 -12.03
CA ASN A 148 -16.81 -0.20 -12.73
C ASN A 148 -18.00 0.73 -12.94
N ASP A 149 -18.29 1.61 -11.97
CA ASP A 149 -19.35 2.61 -12.08
C ASP A 149 -18.92 3.78 -12.98
N ILE A 150 -17.71 4.28 -12.79
CA ILE A 150 -17.14 5.44 -13.50
C ILE A 150 -15.71 5.08 -13.92
N PRO A 151 -15.50 4.58 -15.15
CA PRO A 151 -14.20 4.02 -15.58
C PRO A 151 -13.00 4.97 -15.50
N ASP A 152 -13.22 6.26 -15.66
CA ASP A 152 -12.18 7.31 -15.64
C ASP A 152 -12.15 8.11 -14.32
N TYR A 153 -12.83 7.61 -13.28
CA TYR A 153 -12.96 8.34 -12.03
C TYR A 153 -11.61 8.78 -11.43
N PHE A 154 -10.60 7.91 -11.45
CA PHE A 154 -9.29 8.19 -10.89
C PHE A 154 -8.30 8.87 -11.86
N ASP A 155 -8.72 9.26 -13.04
CA ASP A 155 -7.85 9.97 -14.00
C ASP A 155 -7.59 11.42 -13.57
N GLY A 156 -8.45 11.99 -12.70
CA GLY A 156 -8.22 13.28 -12.04
C GLY A 156 -7.39 13.15 -10.77
N GLN A 157 -6.36 14.00 -10.61
CA GLN A 157 -5.48 13.96 -9.43
C GLN A 157 -6.23 14.13 -8.09
N GLN A 158 -7.28 14.95 -8.07
CA GLN A 158 -8.10 15.20 -6.88
C GLN A 158 -8.98 14.01 -6.49
N SER A 159 -9.24 13.09 -7.41
CA SER A 159 -10.15 11.97 -7.19
C SER A 159 -9.63 10.99 -6.13
N PHE A 160 -8.33 10.75 -6.07
CA PHE A 160 -7.73 9.91 -5.04
C PHE A 160 -7.96 10.48 -3.65
N LEU A 161 -7.72 11.77 -3.47
CA LEU A 161 -7.94 12.45 -2.18
C LEU A 161 -9.41 12.48 -1.82
N SER A 162 -10.28 12.83 -2.75
CA SER A 162 -11.74 12.90 -2.53
C SER A 162 -12.31 11.53 -2.17
N PHE A 163 -11.82 10.46 -2.79
CA PHE A 163 -12.30 9.11 -2.54
C PHE A 163 -11.93 8.61 -1.14
N ILE A 164 -10.68 8.79 -0.70
CA ILE A 164 -10.24 8.34 0.62
C ILE A 164 -10.82 9.21 1.75
N THR A 165 -10.92 10.52 1.56
CA THR A 165 -11.51 11.43 2.57
C THR A 165 -12.99 11.14 2.82
N LYS A 166 -13.71 10.64 1.84
CA LYS A 166 -15.09 10.19 2.00
C LYS A 166 -15.24 9.10 3.07
N TYR A 167 -14.26 8.21 3.18
CA TYR A 167 -14.23 7.17 4.21
C TYR A 167 -13.65 7.68 5.53
N ALA A 168 -12.57 8.43 5.49
CA ALA A 168 -11.91 8.97 6.68
C ALA A 168 -12.81 9.92 7.50
N SER A 169 -13.69 10.67 6.84
CA SER A 169 -14.63 11.59 7.51
C SER A 169 -15.76 10.89 8.28
N LYS A 170 -15.92 9.57 8.11
CA LYS A 170 -16.92 8.77 8.83
C LYS A 170 -16.41 8.16 10.13
N MET A 171 -15.13 8.33 10.40
CA MET A 171 -14.48 7.91 11.63
C MET A 171 -14.55 9.02 12.68
#